data_dce8ad954dafb04f5593071584fd036e
#
_entry.id   dce8ad954dafb04f5593071584fd036e
#
_cell.length_a   1.000
_cell.length_b   1.000
_cell.length_c   1.000
_cell.angle_alpha   90.00
_cell.angle_beta   90.00
_cell.angle_gamma   90.00
#
_symmetry.space_group_name_H-M   'P 1'
#
loop_
_entity.id
_entity.type
_entity.pdbx_description
1 polymer ?
#
loop_
_entity_poly.entity_id
_entity_poly.type
_entity_poly.pdbx_seq_one_letter_code
_entity_poly.pdbx_strand_id
1 'polypeptide(L)'
;PCTFYGYPGVSAVGGNDGHQIGKPADKDRNATASLVTVAAGEAATVTVKKAQAGNYSPESCKPQQARGLRIYPPDEKAALFVDYPTDACSGDTIDMHVGPITKK
;
A
#
# COMPACT_ATOMS: atom_id res chain seq x y z
N PRO A 1 -9.93 -18.37 -12.95
CA PRO A 1 -9.41 -18.07 -11.60
C PRO A 1 -8.03 -17.44 -11.67
N CYS A 2 -7.76 -16.56 -10.71
CA CYS A 2 -6.46 -15.90 -10.58
C CYS A 2 -5.76 -16.41 -9.34
N THR A 3 -4.43 -16.56 -9.43
CA THR A 3 -3.63 -16.93 -8.27
C THR A 3 -2.67 -15.80 -7.93
N PHE A 4 -2.47 -15.58 -6.64
CA PHE A 4 -1.57 -14.54 -6.13
C PHE A 4 -0.71 -15.11 -5.02
N TYR A 5 0.54 -14.69 -4.99
CA TYR A 5 1.45 -15.06 -3.92
C TYR A 5 2.31 -13.85 -3.56
N GLY A 6 2.34 -13.52 -2.27
CA GLY A 6 3.22 -12.49 -1.76
C GLY A 6 2.50 -11.21 -1.39
N TYR A 7 3.23 -10.11 -1.48
CA TYR A 7 2.80 -8.81 -0.99
C TYR A 7 2.53 -7.87 -2.17
N PRO A 8 1.38 -7.18 -2.18
CA PRO A 8 1.17 -6.13 -3.17
C PRO A 8 2.10 -4.94 -2.91
N GLY A 9 2.38 -4.18 -3.94
CA GLY A 9 3.08 -2.91 -3.80
C GLY A 9 2.07 -1.81 -3.49
N VAL A 10 2.29 -1.04 -2.42
CA VAL A 10 1.40 0.03 -1.99
C VAL A 10 2.19 1.31 -1.83
N SER A 11 1.71 2.40 -2.42
CA SER A 11 2.34 3.71 -2.32
C SER A 11 1.29 4.78 -2.17
N ALA A 12 1.60 5.81 -1.38
CA ALA A 12 0.77 7.01 -1.33
C ALA A 12 0.99 7.81 -2.61
N VAL A 13 -0.09 8.37 -3.14
CA VAL A 13 -0.04 9.19 -4.35
C VAL A 13 -0.85 10.45 -4.17
N GLY A 14 -0.48 11.50 -4.87
CA GLY A 14 -1.14 12.78 -4.74
C GLY A 14 -0.95 13.67 -5.95
N GLY A 15 -1.36 14.93 -5.81
CA GLY A 15 -1.32 15.89 -6.90
C GLY A 15 -2.35 15.59 -7.97
N ASN A 16 -2.30 16.34 -9.06
CA ASN A 16 -3.23 16.16 -10.17
C ASN A 16 -2.85 14.98 -11.08
N ASP A 17 -1.63 14.52 -10.98
CA ASP A 17 -1.08 13.46 -11.84
C ASP A 17 -0.92 12.13 -11.13
N GLY A 18 -1.29 12.05 -9.85
CA GLY A 18 -1.17 10.80 -9.10
C GLY A 18 0.26 10.37 -8.84
N HIS A 19 1.18 11.33 -8.68
CA HIS A 19 2.58 11.00 -8.46
C HIS A 19 2.79 10.37 -7.08
N GLN A 20 3.79 9.51 -6.97
CA GLN A 20 4.12 8.84 -5.72
C GLN A 20 4.67 9.82 -4.69
N ILE A 21 4.19 9.70 -3.46
CA ILE A 21 4.63 10.49 -2.32
C ILE A 21 5.46 9.58 -1.40
N GLY A 22 6.75 9.85 -1.29
CA GLY A 22 7.64 9.13 -0.41
C GLY A 22 7.93 7.71 -0.85
N LYS A 23 8.34 6.87 0.09
CA LYS A 23 8.70 5.49 -0.18
C LYS A 23 7.46 4.59 -0.17
N PRO A 24 7.48 3.49 -0.92
CA PRO A 24 6.37 2.54 -0.86
C PRO A 24 6.29 1.88 0.52
N ALA A 25 5.12 1.29 0.82
CA ALA A 25 4.92 0.57 2.08
C ALA A 25 5.91 -0.59 2.20
N ASP A 26 6.40 -0.79 3.41
CA ASP A 26 7.27 -1.93 3.71
C ASP A 26 6.40 -3.17 3.98
N LYS A 27 6.98 -4.34 3.78
CA LYS A 27 6.29 -5.60 4.03
C LYS A 27 6.16 -5.86 5.53
N ASP A 28 4.98 -6.34 5.94
CA ASP A 28 4.78 -6.81 7.31
C ASP A 28 5.35 -8.21 7.43
N ARG A 29 6.55 -8.31 7.97
CA ARG A 29 7.28 -9.58 8.06
C ARG A 29 6.77 -10.49 9.16
N ASN A 30 5.82 -10.03 9.97
CA ASN A 30 5.18 -10.87 10.98
C ASN A 30 4.07 -11.74 10.39
N ALA A 31 3.66 -11.48 9.15
CA ALA A 31 2.67 -12.29 8.45
C ALA A 31 3.36 -13.23 7.47
N THR A 32 2.74 -14.39 7.23
CA THR A 32 3.29 -15.38 6.30
C THR A 32 2.50 -15.36 5.00
N ALA A 33 3.19 -15.21 3.88
CA ALA A 33 2.56 -15.27 2.57
C ALA A 33 2.16 -16.70 2.22
N SER A 34 1.01 -16.84 1.53
CA SER A 34 0.56 -18.13 1.02
C SER A 34 -0.04 -17.94 -0.35
N LEU A 35 -0.08 -19.02 -1.15
CA LEU A 35 -0.71 -18.98 -2.45
C LEU A 35 -2.22 -18.84 -2.28
N VAL A 36 -2.81 -17.85 -2.97
CA VAL A 36 -4.22 -17.56 -2.89
C VAL A 36 -4.83 -17.72 -4.28
N THR A 37 -5.88 -18.53 -4.39
CA THR A 37 -6.63 -18.70 -5.63
C THR A 37 -7.97 -17.98 -5.50
N VAL A 38 -8.24 -17.07 -6.42
CA VAL A 38 -9.48 -16.30 -6.44
C VAL A 38 -10.24 -16.67 -7.71
N ALA A 39 -11.41 -17.30 -7.52
CA ALA A 39 -12.30 -17.66 -8.63
C ALA A 39 -13.17 -16.47 -9.01
N ALA A 40 -13.85 -16.58 -10.14
CA ALA A 40 -14.80 -15.56 -10.59
C ALA A 40 -15.87 -15.34 -9.54
N GLY A 41 -16.12 -14.07 -9.17
CA GLY A 41 -17.10 -13.73 -8.15
C GLY A 41 -16.55 -13.77 -6.71
N GLU A 42 -15.33 -14.26 -6.51
CA GLU A 42 -14.68 -14.23 -5.21
C GLU A 42 -13.80 -12.97 -5.08
N ALA A 43 -13.43 -12.64 -3.85
CA ALA A 43 -12.61 -11.48 -3.57
C ALA A 43 -11.37 -11.87 -2.77
N ALA A 44 -10.31 -11.10 -2.97
CA ALA A 44 -9.12 -11.16 -2.13
C ALA A 44 -9.01 -9.86 -1.35
N THR A 45 -8.26 -9.89 -0.26
CA THR A 45 -8.07 -8.71 0.57
C THR A 45 -6.60 -8.56 0.95
N VAL A 46 -6.22 -7.35 1.26
CA VAL A 46 -4.89 -7.04 1.78
C VAL A 46 -5.04 -6.04 2.91
N THR A 47 -4.21 -6.18 3.92
CA THR A 47 -4.21 -5.27 5.06
C THR A 47 -3.05 -4.30 4.93
N VAL A 48 -3.36 -3.01 4.99
CA VAL A 48 -2.34 -1.96 5.00
C VAL A 48 -2.43 -1.26 6.35
N LYS A 49 -1.33 -1.28 7.10
CA LYS A 49 -1.23 -0.56 8.36
C LYS A 49 -0.55 0.76 8.10
N LYS A 50 -1.26 1.85 8.38
CA LYS A 50 -0.75 3.19 8.17
C LYS A 50 -0.61 3.91 9.50
N ALA A 51 0.61 4.36 9.81
CA ALA A 51 0.84 5.21 10.96
C ALA A 51 0.51 6.66 10.61
N GLN A 52 0.14 7.46 11.60
CA GLN A 52 -0.09 8.87 11.38
C GLN A 52 1.23 9.61 11.18
N ALA A 53 1.27 10.50 10.20
CA ALA A 53 2.49 11.25 9.89
C ALA A 53 2.98 12.06 11.10
N GLY A 54 2.07 12.54 11.95
CA GLY A 54 2.42 13.27 13.15
C GLY A 54 3.18 12.46 14.20
N ASN A 55 3.23 11.13 14.07
CA ASN A 55 4.01 10.28 14.98
C ASN A 55 5.51 10.33 14.71
N TYR A 56 5.92 10.97 13.62
CA TYR A 56 7.30 11.00 13.18
C TYR A 56 7.83 12.43 13.19
N SER A 57 9.15 12.56 13.25
CA SER A 57 9.81 13.86 13.13
C SER A 57 9.47 14.50 11.79
N PRO A 58 9.04 15.77 11.77
CA PRO A 58 8.77 16.45 10.49
C PRO A 58 9.97 16.49 9.56
N GLU A 59 11.17 16.46 10.11
CA GLU A 59 12.41 16.50 9.31
C GLU A 59 12.59 15.20 8.52
N SER A 60 12.23 14.05 9.10
CA SER A 60 12.35 12.76 8.43
C SER A 60 11.11 12.45 7.59
N CYS A 61 9.94 12.76 8.10
CA CYS A 61 8.67 12.42 7.45
C CYS A 61 8.34 13.37 6.31
N LYS A 62 8.50 14.68 6.53
CA LYS A 62 8.10 15.71 5.57
C LYS A 62 6.66 15.47 5.12
N PRO A 63 5.68 15.67 6.03
CA PRO A 63 4.28 15.33 5.73
C PRO A 63 3.77 16.06 4.49
N GLN A 64 3.02 15.34 3.66
CA GLN A 64 2.42 15.88 2.47
C GLN A 64 1.04 15.26 2.28
N GLN A 65 0.08 16.05 1.82
CA GLN A 65 -1.29 15.56 1.60
C GLN A 65 -1.31 14.58 0.43
N ALA A 66 -1.78 13.38 0.69
CA ALA A 66 -2.01 12.36 -0.33
C ALA A 66 -3.49 12.31 -0.68
N ARG A 67 -3.80 11.94 -1.93
CA ARG A 67 -5.17 11.72 -2.39
C ARG A 67 -5.63 10.29 -2.14
N GLY A 68 -4.71 9.35 -2.11
CA GLY A 68 -5.05 7.96 -1.92
C GLY A 68 -3.84 7.06 -2.06
N LEU A 69 -4.12 5.79 -2.29
CA LEU A 69 -3.09 4.76 -2.39
C LEU A 69 -3.14 4.12 -3.78
N ARG A 70 -1.96 3.85 -4.32
CA ARG A 70 -1.80 3.08 -5.55
C ARG A 70 -1.34 1.69 -5.16
N ILE A 71 -2.08 0.67 -5.61
CA ILE A 71 -1.84 -0.71 -5.20
C ILE A 71 -1.58 -1.55 -6.43
N TYR A 72 -0.40 -2.21 -6.45
CA TYR A 72 -0.06 -3.20 -7.46
C TYR A 72 -0.25 -4.58 -6.86
N PRO A 73 -1.22 -5.38 -7.32
CA PRO A 73 -1.31 -6.78 -6.87
C PRO A 73 -0.02 -7.53 -7.19
N PRO A 74 0.30 -8.61 -6.45
CA PRO A 74 1.52 -9.38 -6.72
C PRO A 74 1.57 -9.82 -8.19
N ASP A 75 2.73 -9.65 -8.82
CA ASP A 75 3.00 -10.04 -10.21
C ASP A 75 2.14 -9.33 -11.25
N GLU A 76 1.46 -8.24 -10.87
CA GLU A 76 0.66 -7.45 -11.80
C GLU A 76 1.34 -6.12 -12.12
N LYS A 77 1.19 -5.67 -13.36
CA LYS A 77 1.74 -4.38 -13.80
C LYS A 77 0.71 -3.25 -13.76
N ALA A 78 -0.57 -3.60 -13.72
CA ALA A 78 -1.64 -2.62 -13.65
C ALA A 78 -1.96 -2.30 -12.20
N ALA A 79 -2.06 -1.02 -11.86
CA ALA A 79 -2.33 -0.57 -10.50
C ALA A 79 -3.80 -0.27 -10.30
N LEU A 80 -4.25 -0.42 -9.05
CA LEU A 80 -5.55 0.05 -8.60
C LEU A 80 -5.34 1.31 -7.77
N PHE A 81 -6.29 2.24 -7.86
CA PHE A 81 -6.29 3.45 -7.04
C PHE A 81 -7.39 3.34 -5.99
N VAL A 82 -7.03 3.60 -4.74
CA VAL A 82 -7.99 3.65 -3.62
C VAL A 82 -8.03 5.08 -3.11
N ASP A 83 -9.21 5.71 -3.17
CA ASP A 83 -9.40 7.07 -2.66
C ASP A 83 -9.27 7.05 -1.14
N TYR A 84 -8.22 7.69 -0.63
CA TYR A 84 -7.94 7.69 0.81
C TYR A 84 -7.13 8.94 1.17
N PRO A 85 -7.79 10.10 1.30
CA PRO A 85 -7.08 11.33 1.66
C PRO A 85 -6.43 11.19 3.04
N THR A 86 -5.14 11.45 3.11
CA THR A 86 -4.37 11.33 4.35
C THR A 86 -3.06 12.08 4.20
N ASP A 87 -2.43 12.41 5.33
CA ASP A 87 -1.06 12.93 5.30
C ASP A 87 -0.10 11.76 5.23
N ALA A 88 0.82 11.82 4.29
CA ALA A 88 1.82 10.78 4.06
C ALA A 88 3.22 11.36 4.23
N CYS A 89 4.17 10.51 4.61
CA CYS A 89 5.56 10.91 4.70
C CYS A 89 6.19 10.93 3.31
N SER A 90 6.63 12.10 2.87
CA SER A 90 7.31 12.25 1.58
C SER A 90 8.82 12.09 1.68
N GLY A 91 9.37 12.03 2.89
CA GLY A 91 10.79 11.85 3.13
C GLY A 91 11.19 10.39 3.26
N ASP A 92 12.20 10.13 4.08
CA ASP A 92 12.77 8.78 4.20
C ASP A 92 12.02 7.87 5.16
N THR A 93 11.06 8.39 5.92
CA THR A 93 10.29 7.60 6.87
C THR A 93 9.23 6.78 6.15
N ILE A 94 9.20 5.47 6.41
CA ILE A 94 8.17 4.59 5.90
C ILE A 94 7.06 4.51 6.94
N ASP A 95 5.87 5.03 6.59
CA ASP A 95 4.74 5.12 7.51
C ASP A 95 3.65 4.09 7.24
N MET A 96 3.88 3.18 6.30
CA MET A 96 2.93 2.13 5.97
C MET A 96 3.60 0.77 5.93
N HIS A 97 2.87 -0.24 6.36
CA HIS A 97 3.27 -1.64 6.23
C HIS A 97 2.13 -2.41 5.57
N VAL A 98 2.47 -3.31 4.66
CA VAL A 98 1.48 -4.07 3.91
C VAL A 98 1.64 -5.56 4.20
N GLY A 99 0.52 -6.24 4.48
CA GLY A 99 0.49 -7.68 4.64
C GLY A 99 0.40 -8.39 3.29
N PRO A 100 0.53 -9.72 3.30
CA PRO A 100 0.35 -10.48 2.07
C PRO A 100 -1.11 -10.48 1.64
N ILE A 101 -1.35 -10.71 0.35
CA ILE A 101 -2.71 -10.86 -0.15
C ILE A 101 -3.32 -12.14 0.43
N THR A 102 -4.58 -12.06 0.85
CA THR A 102 -5.31 -13.20 1.40
C THR A 102 -6.68 -13.28 0.77
N LYS A 103 -7.29 -14.47 0.81
CA LYS A 103 -8.66 -14.66 0.33
C LYS A 103 -9.62 -14.08 1.36
N LYS A 104 -10.58 -13.32 0.86
CA LYS A 104 -11.60 -12.73 1.72
C LYS A 104 -12.61 -13.76 2.17
#